data_6c9f00b4d72046cb8c029eab36e38afe
#
_entry.id   6c9f00b4d72046cb8c029eab36e38afe
#
_cell.length_a   1.000
_cell.length_b   1.000
_cell.length_c   1.000
_cell.angle_alpha   90.00
_cell.angle_beta   90.00
_cell.angle_gamma   90.00
#
_symmetry.space_group_name_H-M   'P 1'
#
loop_
_entity.id
_entity.type
_entity.pdbx_description
1 polymer ?
#
loop_
_entity_poly.entity_id
_entity_poly.type
_entity_poly.pdbx_seq_one_letter_code
_entity_poly.pdbx_strand_id
1 'polypeptide(L)'
;MIDGHIHFHKQPYTLEIIDLMVEEALKNDVTTLYLLDHTHKFYEFLFLYDNLSGDETLGWFKKKIHVPISEYLEFIKLVKSKEYPVEIKFGLEVCYMYEYEDRLKEELAKYDFDFLIGSVHQIKGIGYDLCVEVWEGQDTDEFYKEYYYKTRRLIESNLFDILGHPDCITAYEIYPSFPLKPYLEEIAMLLKKHNMKTENNTKRGGLKHEFLEILKAHNIPIHLSSDAHRYYEVGRDFKDYIDITFGKNE
;
A
#
# COMPACT_ATOMS: atom_id res chain seq x y z
N MET A 1 -2.05 -2.56 -18.94
CA MET A 1 -1.30 -2.01 -17.77
C MET A 1 -1.66 -2.78 -16.50
N ILE A 2 -0.90 -2.62 -15.40
CA ILE A 2 -1.20 -3.18 -14.08
C ILE A 2 -1.77 -2.05 -13.22
N ASP A 3 -2.90 -2.30 -12.53
CA ASP A 3 -3.29 -1.52 -11.36
C ASP A 3 -2.85 -2.30 -10.11
N GLY A 4 -1.81 -1.83 -9.47
CA GLY A 4 -1.07 -2.55 -8.43
C GLY A 4 -1.68 -2.51 -7.02
N HIS A 5 -2.82 -1.77 -6.81
CA HIS A 5 -3.33 -1.54 -5.47
C HIS A 5 -4.82 -1.17 -5.49
N ILE A 6 -5.70 -2.14 -5.23
CA ILE A 6 -7.16 -1.96 -5.28
C ILE A 6 -7.81 -2.64 -4.08
N HIS A 7 -8.59 -1.89 -3.30
CA HIS A 7 -9.23 -2.35 -2.06
C HIS A 7 -10.69 -2.73 -2.21
N PHE A 8 -11.11 -3.70 -1.36
CA PHE A 8 -12.53 -3.97 -1.08
C PHE A 8 -13.07 -3.19 0.12
N HIS A 9 -12.27 -2.37 0.77
CA HIS A 9 -12.56 -1.72 2.06
C HIS A 9 -13.97 -1.12 2.19
N LYS A 10 -14.53 -0.56 1.11
CA LYS A 10 -15.87 0.07 1.09
C LYS A 10 -16.86 -0.66 0.18
N GLN A 11 -16.56 -1.91 -0.18
CA GLN A 11 -17.35 -2.71 -1.12
C GLN A 11 -17.54 -4.12 -0.57
N PRO A 12 -18.68 -4.77 -0.87
CA PRO A 12 -18.91 -6.15 -0.43
C PRO A 12 -18.06 -7.13 -1.26
N TYR A 13 -17.81 -8.30 -0.69
CA TYR A 13 -17.19 -9.44 -1.37
C TYR A 13 -18.20 -10.14 -2.28
N THR A 14 -18.46 -9.61 -3.46
CA THR A 14 -19.40 -10.16 -4.43
C THR A 14 -18.82 -10.21 -5.84
N LEU A 15 -19.27 -11.18 -6.65
CA LEU A 15 -18.87 -11.28 -8.05
C LEU A 15 -19.29 -10.04 -8.86
N GLU A 16 -20.43 -9.43 -8.54
CA GLU A 16 -20.90 -8.21 -9.19
C GLU A 16 -19.87 -7.06 -9.05
N ILE A 17 -19.25 -6.92 -7.89
CA ILE A 17 -18.19 -5.91 -7.69
C ILE A 17 -16.96 -6.24 -8.53
N ILE A 18 -16.59 -7.52 -8.67
CA ILE A 18 -15.50 -7.93 -9.57
C ILE A 18 -15.84 -7.58 -11.02
N ASP A 19 -17.05 -7.88 -11.47
CA ASP A 19 -17.49 -7.59 -12.84
C ASP A 19 -17.40 -6.07 -13.13
N LEU A 20 -17.86 -5.22 -12.19
CA LEU A 20 -17.73 -3.76 -12.30
C LEU A 20 -16.28 -3.27 -12.29
N MET A 21 -15.40 -3.87 -11.47
CA MET A 21 -13.95 -3.55 -11.48
C MET A 21 -13.30 -3.94 -12.81
N VAL A 22 -13.67 -5.09 -13.37
CA VAL A 22 -13.18 -5.56 -14.67
C VAL A 22 -13.65 -4.64 -15.80
N GLU A 23 -14.93 -4.24 -15.80
CA GLU A 23 -15.44 -3.27 -16.77
C GLU A 23 -14.67 -1.94 -16.71
N GLU A 24 -14.39 -1.44 -15.51
CA GLU A 24 -13.64 -0.19 -15.34
C GLU A 24 -12.18 -0.36 -15.75
N ALA A 25 -11.55 -1.50 -15.44
CA ALA A 25 -10.20 -1.84 -15.87
C ALA A 25 -10.07 -1.79 -17.40
N LEU A 26 -11.01 -2.40 -18.12
CA LEU A 26 -11.02 -2.42 -19.59
C LEU A 26 -11.16 -1.00 -20.18
N LYS A 27 -11.96 -0.11 -19.56
CA LYS A 27 -12.08 1.29 -19.98
C LYS A 27 -10.78 2.09 -19.82
N ASN A 28 -9.95 1.70 -18.85
CA ASN A 28 -8.70 2.37 -18.51
C ASN A 28 -7.45 1.61 -19.02
N ASP A 29 -7.62 0.66 -19.96
CA ASP A 29 -6.54 -0.15 -20.55
C ASP A 29 -5.71 -0.92 -19.48
N VAL A 30 -6.34 -1.26 -18.34
CA VAL A 30 -5.76 -2.09 -17.29
C VAL A 30 -6.01 -3.57 -17.63
N THR A 31 -4.96 -4.37 -17.65
CA THR A 31 -5.00 -5.79 -18.01
C THR A 31 -4.74 -6.71 -16.83
N THR A 32 -4.29 -6.15 -15.70
CA THR A 32 -4.02 -6.92 -14.47
C THR A 32 -4.46 -6.09 -13.25
N LEU A 33 -5.27 -6.71 -12.40
CA LEU A 33 -5.78 -6.13 -11.14
C LEU A 33 -5.11 -6.80 -9.95
N TYR A 34 -4.51 -6.00 -9.07
CA TYR A 34 -4.01 -6.45 -7.77
C TYR A 34 -5.04 -6.07 -6.70
N LEU A 35 -5.91 -7.03 -6.37
CA LEU A 35 -7.01 -6.86 -5.42
C LEU A 35 -6.56 -7.25 -4.01
N LEU A 36 -6.85 -6.40 -3.05
CA LEU A 36 -6.41 -6.60 -1.67
C LEU A 36 -7.36 -5.98 -0.65
N ASP A 37 -7.09 -6.24 0.61
CA ASP A 37 -7.70 -5.50 1.71
C ASP A 37 -6.64 -5.20 2.79
N HIS A 38 -6.94 -4.24 3.67
CA HIS A 38 -6.06 -3.89 4.78
C HIS A 38 -6.09 -4.94 5.89
N THR A 39 -4.96 -5.17 6.53
CA THR A 39 -4.87 -6.06 7.71
C THR A 39 -5.76 -5.62 8.88
N HIS A 40 -6.08 -4.33 9.03
CA HIS A 40 -6.98 -3.88 10.11
C HIS A 40 -8.42 -4.43 9.97
N LYS A 41 -8.79 -4.97 8.83
CA LYS A 41 -10.11 -5.57 8.60
C LYS A 41 -10.24 -6.97 9.21
N PHE A 42 -9.13 -7.67 9.47
CA PHE A 42 -9.15 -9.07 9.84
C PHE A 42 -8.76 -9.27 11.30
N TYR A 43 -9.57 -10.06 12.06
CA TYR A 43 -9.31 -10.37 13.47
C TYR A 43 -7.91 -10.93 13.71
N GLU A 44 -7.39 -11.72 12.77
CA GLU A 44 -6.10 -12.40 12.84
C GLU A 44 -4.91 -11.43 12.91
N PHE A 45 -5.08 -10.20 12.40
CA PHE A 45 -4.03 -9.19 12.32
C PHE A 45 -4.21 -8.01 13.27
N LEU A 46 -5.22 -8.02 14.16
CA LEU A 46 -5.48 -6.89 15.05
C LEU A 46 -4.33 -6.56 16.01
N PHE A 47 -3.47 -7.53 16.30
CA PHE A 47 -2.27 -7.31 17.11
C PHE A 47 -1.31 -6.23 16.55
N LEU A 48 -1.36 -5.96 15.24
CA LEU A 48 -0.60 -4.88 14.61
C LEU A 48 -1.08 -3.48 15.04
N TYR A 49 -2.21 -3.41 15.71
CA TYR A 49 -2.90 -2.18 16.11
C TYR A 49 -3.02 -2.01 17.63
N ASP A 50 -2.37 -2.90 18.40
CA ASP A 50 -2.41 -2.89 19.87
C ASP A 50 -1.79 -1.62 20.49
N ASN A 51 -0.84 -0.98 19.78
CA ASN A 51 -0.10 0.20 20.25
C ASN A 51 -0.66 1.53 19.70
N LEU A 52 -1.89 1.55 19.14
CA LEU A 52 -2.47 2.79 18.63
C LEU A 52 -2.66 3.83 19.74
N SER A 53 -2.41 5.08 19.38
CA SER A 53 -2.49 6.24 20.28
C SER A 53 -3.03 7.49 19.55
N GLY A 54 -3.39 8.51 20.32
CA GLY A 54 -3.99 9.74 19.80
C GLY A 54 -5.48 9.59 19.47
N ASP A 55 -6.25 10.64 19.76
CA ASP A 55 -7.71 10.61 19.68
C ASP A 55 -8.22 10.33 18.26
N GLU A 56 -7.60 10.94 17.25
CA GLU A 56 -7.98 10.76 15.84
C GLU A 56 -7.72 9.32 15.36
N THR A 57 -6.54 8.78 15.70
CA THR A 57 -6.17 7.41 15.34
C THR A 57 -7.08 6.39 16.01
N LEU A 58 -7.32 6.54 17.32
CA LEU A 58 -8.22 5.67 18.06
C LEU A 58 -9.68 5.82 17.59
N GLY A 59 -10.10 7.05 17.28
CA GLY A 59 -11.42 7.34 16.72
C GLY A 59 -11.62 6.72 15.33
N TRP A 60 -10.59 6.73 14.50
CA TRP A 60 -10.59 6.05 13.20
C TRP A 60 -10.70 4.53 13.38
N PHE A 61 -9.88 3.93 14.24
CA PHE A 61 -9.85 2.48 14.44
C PHE A 61 -11.16 1.93 15.02
N LYS A 62 -11.76 2.64 16.02
CA LYS A 62 -13.06 2.25 16.61
C LYS A 62 -14.21 2.18 15.62
N LYS A 63 -14.11 2.84 14.48
CA LYS A 63 -15.14 2.81 13.41
C LYS A 63 -14.96 1.65 12.44
N LYS A 64 -13.87 0.87 12.57
CA LYS A 64 -13.60 -0.24 11.66
C LYS A 64 -14.44 -1.47 12.02
N ILE A 65 -14.90 -2.14 10.97
CA ILE A 65 -15.56 -3.44 11.08
C ILE A 65 -14.49 -4.49 10.84
N HIS A 66 -14.41 -5.45 11.75
CA HIS A 66 -13.48 -6.56 11.65
C HIS A 66 -14.24 -7.84 11.32
N VAL A 67 -13.66 -8.67 10.45
CA VAL A 67 -14.21 -9.95 10.02
C VAL A 67 -13.12 -11.03 10.10
N PRO A 68 -13.47 -12.32 10.16
CA PRO A 68 -12.49 -13.39 9.98
C PRO A 68 -11.88 -13.34 8.58
N ILE A 69 -10.57 -13.58 8.46
CA ILE A 69 -9.91 -13.63 7.14
C ILE A 69 -10.48 -14.73 6.24
N SER A 70 -11.08 -15.77 6.83
CA SER A 70 -11.74 -16.85 6.09
C SER A 70 -12.81 -16.35 5.12
N GLU A 71 -13.53 -15.26 5.44
CA GLU A 71 -14.52 -14.67 4.53
C GLU A 71 -13.84 -14.15 3.24
N TYR A 72 -12.69 -13.51 3.37
CA TYR A 72 -11.91 -13.05 2.23
C TYR A 72 -11.33 -14.22 1.42
N LEU A 73 -10.82 -15.25 2.09
CA LEU A 73 -10.28 -16.44 1.41
C LEU A 73 -11.34 -17.24 0.66
N GLU A 74 -12.56 -17.33 1.20
CA GLU A 74 -13.69 -17.96 0.50
C GLU A 74 -14.08 -17.16 -0.74
N PHE A 75 -14.09 -15.83 -0.65
CA PHE A 75 -14.34 -14.95 -1.78
C PHE A 75 -13.25 -15.09 -2.86
N ILE A 76 -11.97 -15.12 -2.48
CA ILE A 76 -10.87 -15.37 -3.42
C ILE A 76 -11.08 -16.68 -4.19
N LYS A 77 -11.43 -17.77 -3.51
CA LYS A 77 -11.70 -19.06 -4.15
C LYS A 77 -12.86 -18.96 -5.15
N LEU A 78 -13.92 -18.23 -4.77
CA LEU A 78 -15.08 -18.03 -5.65
C LEU A 78 -14.67 -17.27 -6.92
N VAL A 79 -13.89 -16.18 -6.81
CA VAL A 79 -13.43 -15.39 -7.97
C VAL A 79 -12.47 -16.21 -8.83
N LYS A 80 -11.49 -16.90 -8.23
CA LYS A 80 -10.53 -17.77 -8.95
C LYS A 80 -11.19 -18.96 -9.67
N SER A 81 -12.45 -19.28 -9.36
CA SER A 81 -13.23 -20.30 -10.09
C SER A 81 -13.88 -19.80 -11.37
N LYS A 82 -13.75 -18.51 -11.71
CA LYS A 82 -14.29 -17.85 -12.89
C LYS A 82 -13.17 -17.42 -13.82
N GLU A 83 -13.53 -17.22 -15.10
CA GLU A 83 -12.65 -16.63 -16.10
C GLU A 83 -13.01 -15.17 -16.31
N TYR A 84 -11.99 -14.32 -16.40
CA TYR A 84 -12.11 -12.88 -16.65
C TYR A 84 -11.20 -12.45 -17.80
N PRO A 85 -11.57 -11.38 -18.53
CA PRO A 85 -10.75 -10.86 -19.65
C PRO A 85 -9.47 -10.14 -19.19
N VAL A 86 -9.28 -10.00 -17.87
CA VAL A 86 -8.10 -9.41 -17.22
C VAL A 86 -7.53 -10.40 -16.21
N GLU A 87 -6.23 -10.33 -15.95
CA GLU A 87 -5.61 -11.10 -14.88
C GLU A 87 -6.01 -10.50 -13.52
N ILE A 88 -6.42 -11.35 -12.58
CA ILE A 88 -6.77 -10.94 -11.22
C ILE A 88 -5.85 -11.64 -10.22
N LYS A 89 -5.16 -10.87 -9.41
CA LYS A 89 -4.31 -11.32 -8.30
C LYS A 89 -4.88 -10.84 -6.97
N PHE A 90 -4.71 -11.66 -5.94
CA PHE A 90 -5.20 -11.36 -4.61
C PHE A 90 -4.07 -11.30 -3.59
N GLY A 91 -4.11 -10.27 -2.75
CA GLY A 91 -3.10 -10.05 -1.72
C GLY A 91 -3.65 -9.36 -0.48
N LEU A 92 -2.73 -8.87 0.33
CA LEU A 92 -3.01 -8.01 1.48
C LEU A 92 -2.14 -6.76 1.44
N GLU A 93 -2.68 -5.63 1.90
CA GLU A 93 -1.88 -4.51 2.36
C GLU A 93 -1.67 -4.60 3.86
N VAL A 94 -0.44 -4.84 4.24
CA VAL A 94 -0.03 -5.08 5.62
C VAL A 94 0.51 -3.80 6.24
N CYS A 95 -0.12 -3.32 7.31
CA CYS A 95 0.45 -2.28 8.14
C CYS A 95 1.64 -2.86 8.92
N TYR A 96 2.86 -2.60 8.42
CA TYR A 96 4.06 -3.19 9.00
C TYR A 96 4.45 -2.56 10.33
N MET A 97 4.71 -3.45 11.30
CA MET A 97 5.18 -3.11 12.64
C MET A 97 6.34 -4.04 13.00
N TYR A 98 7.57 -3.50 13.04
CA TYR A 98 8.77 -4.30 13.32
C TYR A 98 8.75 -4.96 14.71
N GLU A 99 7.99 -4.38 15.66
CA GLU A 99 7.81 -4.94 17.00
C GLU A 99 7.06 -6.28 16.98
N TYR A 100 6.29 -6.55 15.94
CA TYR A 100 5.50 -7.76 15.77
C TYR A 100 5.98 -8.63 14.58
N GLU A 101 7.18 -8.39 14.05
CA GLU A 101 7.68 -9.03 12.82
C GLU A 101 7.61 -10.56 12.86
N ASP A 102 8.07 -11.19 13.96
CA ASP A 102 8.05 -12.64 14.07
C ASP A 102 6.61 -13.19 14.05
N ARG A 103 5.71 -12.58 14.82
CA ARG A 103 4.29 -12.96 14.85
C ARG A 103 3.62 -12.73 13.50
N LEU A 104 3.95 -11.62 12.84
CA LEU A 104 3.44 -11.30 11.51
C LEU A 104 3.88 -12.36 10.48
N LYS A 105 5.14 -12.75 10.52
CA LYS A 105 5.68 -13.81 9.67
C LYS A 105 4.97 -15.14 9.87
N GLU A 106 4.75 -15.54 11.13
CA GLU A 106 4.00 -16.75 11.47
C GLU A 106 2.55 -16.69 11.00
N GLU A 107 1.91 -15.52 11.12
CA GLU A 107 0.53 -15.34 10.69
C GLU A 107 0.40 -15.38 9.16
N LEU A 108 1.23 -14.61 8.44
CA LEU A 108 1.22 -14.57 6.97
C LEU A 108 1.50 -15.94 6.33
N ALA A 109 2.37 -16.75 6.96
CA ALA A 109 2.71 -18.09 6.47
C ALA A 109 1.53 -19.08 6.42
N LYS A 110 0.40 -18.76 7.03
CA LYS A 110 -0.83 -19.59 7.00
C LYS A 110 -1.64 -19.41 5.72
N TYR A 111 -1.34 -18.40 4.91
CA TYR A 111 -2.15 -17.98 3.77
C TYR A 111 -1.31 -17.96 2.48
N ASP A 112 -1.93 -18.40 1.38
CA ASP A 112 -1.31 -18.41 0.04
C ASP A 112 -1.87 -17.25 -0.79
N PHE A 113 -1.30 -16.05 -0.60
CA PHE A 113 -1.62 -14.87 -1.39
C PHE A 113 -0.72 -14.78 -2.62
N ASP A 114 -1.24 -14.21 -3.71
CA ASP A 114 -0.48 -14.01 -4.95
C ASP A 114 0.59 -12.93 -4.79
N PHE A 115 0.42 -12.01 -3.83
CA PHE A 115 1.36 -10.93 -3.48
C PHE A 115 1.06 -10.34 -2.10
N LEU A 116 2.04 -9.66 -1.52
CA LEU A 116 1.89 -8.88 -0.29
C LEU A 116 2.47 -7.47 -0.48
N ILE A 117 1.68 -6.45 -0.11
CA ILE A 117 2.14 -5.07 -0.01
C ILE A 117 2.45 -4.77 1.45
N GLY A 118 3.66 -4.30 1.72
CA GLY A 118 4.03 -3.75 3.03
C GLY A 118 3.93 -2.23 3.02
N SER A 119 3.21 -1.66 3.99
CA SER A 119 3.02 -0.22 4.11
C SER A 119 3.28 0.26 5.53
N VAL A 120 3.83 1.46 5.67
CA VAL A 120 3.97 2.15 6.95
C VAL A 120 2.81 3.12 7.09
N HIS A 121 1.83 2.84 7.94
CA HIS A 121 0.65 3.68 8.17
C HIS A 121 0.65 4.36 9.53
N GLN A 122 1.55 3.96 10.43
CA GLN A 122 1.61 4.52 11.77
C GLN A 122 3.04 4.71 12.27
N ILE A 123 3.23 5.78 13.00
CA ILE A 123 4.49 6.15 13.65
C ILE A 123 4.19 6.37 15.12
N LYS A 124 4.88 5.63 16.01
CA LYS A 124 4.65 5.71 17.47
C LYS A 124 3.17 5.55 17.86
N GLY A 125 2.44 4.68 17.15
CA GLY A 125 1.01 4.43 17.36
C GLY A 125 0.06 5.45 16.73
N ILE A 126 0.56 6.48 16.05
CA ILE A 126 -0.23 7.54 15.39
C ILE A 126 -0.33 7.25 13.90
N GLY A 127 -1.56 7.18 13.38
CA GLY A 127 -1.84 7.08 11.95
C GLY A 127 -1.58 8.41 11.25
N TYR A 128 -0.34 8.65 10.86
CA TYR A 128 0.14 9.93 10.37
C TYR A 128 -0.49 10.41 9.06
N ASP A 129 -1.14 9.51 8.32
CA ASP A 129 -1.76 9.76 7.02
C ASP A 129 -3.30 9.91 7.09
N LEU A 130 -3.88 9.89 8.30
CA LEU A 130 -5.32 9.97 8.50
C LEU A 130 -5.88 11.38 8.27
N CYS A 131 -5.26 12.38 8.87
CA CYS A 131 -5.61 13.79 8.76
C CYS A 131 -4.44 14.66 9.22
N VAL A 132 -4.47 15.95 8.90
CA VAL A 132 -3.38 16.87 9.25
C VAL A 132 -3.28 17.12 10.77
N GLU A 133 -4.39 17.03 11.48
CA GLU A 133 -4.47 17.28 12.92
C GLU A 133 -3.62 16.32 13.75
N VAL A 134 -3.36 15.10 13.26
CA VAL A 134 -2.49 14.14 13.97
C VAL A 134 -1.03 14.60 14.09
N TRP A 135 -0.64 15.60 13.30
CA TRP A 135 0.70 16.19 13.34
C TRP A 135 0.86 17.27 14.40
N GLU A 136 -0.24 17.77 14.98
CA GLU A 136 -0.18 18.80 16.01
C GLU A 136 0.56 18.30 17.25
N GLY A 137 1.58 19.05 17.67
CA GLY A 137 2.42 18.72 18.83
C GLY A 137 3.42 17.60 18.62
N GLN A 138 3.53 17.04 17.40
CA GLN A 138 4.53 16.03 17.06
C GLN A 138 5.86 16.67 16.68
N ASP A 139 6.95 15.98 17.00
CA ASP A 139 8.27 16.30 16.47
C ASP A 139 8.38 15.75 15.04
N THR A 140 8.29 16.64 14.06
CA THR A 140 8.33 16.30 12.63
C THR A 140 9.61 15.56 12.26
N ASP A 141 10.76 15.99 12.77
CA ASP A 141 12.05 15.38 12.49
C ASP A 141 12.08 13.92 12.98
N GLU A 142 11.58 13.68 14.20
CA GLU A 142 11.50 12.34 14.76
C GLU A 142 10.48 11.46 14.00
N PHE A 143 9.35 12.02 13.54
CA PHE A 143 8.39 11.30 12.71
C PHE A 143 9.03 10.80 11.42
N TYR A 144 9.76 11.65 10.72
CA TYR A 144 10.44 11.27 9.49
C TYR A 144 11.55 10.25 9.70
N LYS A 145 12.37 10.39 10.76
CA LYS A 145 13.39 9.39 11.10
C LYS A 145 12.78 8.03 11.39
N GLU A 146 11.70 7.99 12.17
CA GLU A 146 11.00 6.74 12.50
C GLU A 146 10.33 6.14 11.28
N TYR A 147 9.72 6.95 10.40
CA TYR A 147 9.14 6.50 9.14
C TYR A 147 10.18 5.78 8.27
N TYR A 148 11.33 6.42 8.03
CA TYR A 148 12.38 5.80 7.21
C TYR A 148 13.03 4.60 7.90
N TYR A 149 13.16 4.63 9.23
CA TYR A 149 13.61 3.46 9.97
C TYR A 149 12.64 2.27 9.79
N LYS A 150 11.33 2.48 9.93
CA LYS A 150 10.32 1.45 9.69
C LYS A 150 10.31 0.97 8.24
N THR A 151 10.41 1.87 7.29
CA THR A 151 10.46 1.53 5.86
C THR A 151 11.68 0.66 5.55
N ARG A 152 12.85 0.99 6.09
CA ARG A 152 14.04 0.15 5.98
C ARG A 152 13.80 -1.24 6.57
N ARG A 153 13.29 -1.32 7.80
CA ARG A 153 12.99 -2.61 8.46
C ARG A 153 11.99 -3.44 7.67
N LEU A 154 10.97 -2.80 7.10
CA LEU A 154 9.99 -3.44 6.22
C LEU A 154 10.68 -4.12 5.03
N ILE A 155 11.55 -3.42 4.33
CA ILE A 155 12.26 -3.96 3.17
C ILE A 155 13.20 -5.11 3.60
N GLU A 156 13.95 -4.93 4.69
CA GLU A 156 14.91 -5.92 5.23
C GLU A 156 14.22 -7.18 5.76
N SER A 157 12.93 -7.12 6.13
CA SER A 157 12.16 -8.29 6.60
C SER A 157 11.98 -9.37 5.53
N ASN A 158 12.02 -9.02 4.25
CA ASN A 158 11.74 -9.90 3.11
C ASN A 158 10.35 -10.57 3.18
N LEU A 159 9.38 -9.96 3.84
CA LEU A 159 8.02 -10.49 3.97
C LEU A 159 7.11 -10.04 2.82
N PHE A 160 7.52 -9.03 2.04
CA PHE A 160 6.66 -8.34 1.09
C PHE A 160 7.25 -8.31 -0.32
N ASP A 161 6.37 -8.31 -1.31
CA ASP A 161 6.74 -8.19 -2.73
C ASP A 161 6.83 -6.73 -3.17
N ILE A 162 6.02 -5.86 -2.56
CA ILE A 162 5.84 -4.47 -2.95
C ILE A 162 5.90 -3.56 -1.72
N LEU A 163 6.67 -2.48 -1.80
CA LEU A 163 6.62 -1.37 -0.85
C LEU A 163 5.49 -0.42 -1.27
N GLY A 164 4.44 -0.32 -0.44
CA GLY A 164 3.29 0.52 -0.68
C GLY A 164 3.60 2.01 -0.46
N HIS A 165 3.10 2.88 -1.34
CA HIS A 165 3.15 4.37 -1.28
C HIS A 165 4.31 4.94 -0.44
N PRO A 166 5.56 4.74 -0.86
CA PRO A 166 6.77 4.89 -0.01
C PRO A 166 7.11 6.33 0.40
N ASP A 167 6.40 7.32 -0.11
CA ASP A 167 6.54 8.73 0.26
C ASP A 167 5.26 9.33 0.87
N CYS A 168 4.32 8.48 1.30
CA CYS A 168 3.04 8.89 1.88
C CYS A 168 3.20 9.85 3.08
N ILE A 169 4.32 9.79 3.80
CA ILE A 169 4.61 10.74 4.88
C ILE A 169 4.64 12.20 4.42
N THR A 170 4.82 12.45 3.13
CA THR A 170 4.84 13.82 2.56
C THR A 170 3.44 14.33 2.17
N ALA A 171 2.39 13.54 2.39
CA ALA A 171 1.04 13.82 1.88
C ALA A 171 0.44 15.16 2.35
N TYR A 172 0.80 15.63 3.54
CA TYR A 172 0.33 16.91 4.10
C TYR A 172 1.32 18.06 3.91
N GLU A 173 2.40 17.86 3.13
CA GLU A 173 3.43 18.87 2.87
C GLU A 173 4.11 19.43 4.13
N ILE A 174 4.12 18.63 5.21
CA ILE A 174 4.84 18.91 6.44
C ILE A 174 6.20 18.22 6.33
N TYR A 175 7.29 18.99 6.29
CA TYR A 175 8.62 18.46 6.03
C TYR A 175 9.55 18.61 7.24
N PRO A 176 10.55 17.72 7.41
CA PRO A 176 11.55 17.80 8.47
C PRO A 176 12.57 18.91 8.17
N SER A 177 13.36 19.25 9.19
CA SER A 177 14.44 20.26 9.07
C SER A 177 15.67 19.77 8.29
N PHE A 178 15.76 18.50 7.96
CA PHE A 178 16.89 17.88 7.25
C PHE A 178 16.51 17.45 5.82
N PRO A 179 17.50 17.27 4.92
CA PRO A 179 17.24 16.85 3.55
C PRO A 179 16.78 15.39 3.49
N LEU A 180 15.75 15.09 2.65
CA LEU A 180 15.21 13.73 2.47
C LEU A 180 16.07 12.86 1.55
N LYS A 181 16.79 13.45 0.60
CA LYS A 181 17.53 12.73 -0.43
C LYS A 181 18.37 11.55 0.09
N PRO A 182 19.17 11.67 1.17
CA PRO A 182 19.93 10.54 1.68
C PRO A 182 19.08 9.33 2.08
N TYR A 183 17.89 9.57 2.65
CA TYR A 183 16.95 8.52 3.01
C TYR A 183 16.31 7.87 1.77
N LEU A 184 15.93 8.67 0.78
CA LEU A 184 15.36 8.20 -0.48
C LEU A 184 16.35 7.32 -1.25
N GLU A 185 17.62 7.71 -1.29
CA GLU A 185 18.71 6.92 -1.88
C GLU A 185 18.91 5.59 -1.13
N GLU A 186 18.90 5.61 0.22
CA GLU A 186 19.00 4.40 1.03
C GLU A 186 17.85 3.44 0.72
N ILE A 187 16.60 3.92 0.67
CA ILE A 187 15.44 3.11 0.34
C ILE A 187 15.56 2.50 -1.06
N ALA A 188 15.97 3.28 -2.07
CA ALA A 188 16.16 2.76 -3.42
C ALA A 188 17.24 1.65 -3.48
N MET A 189 18.37 1.84 -2.77
CA MET A 189 19.42 0.82 -2.67
C MET A 189 18.90 -0.47 -2.00
N LEU A 190 18.11 -0.35 -0.94
CA LEU A 190 17.52 -1.49 -0.24
C LEU A 190 16.49 -2.21 -1.10
N LEU A 191 15.59 -1.50 -1.79
CA LEU A 191 14.66 -2.10 -2.75
C LEU A 191 15.39 -2.92 -3.80
N LYS A 192 16.48 -2.38 -4.36
CA LYS A 192 17.31 -3.09 -5.33
C LYS A 192 17.97 -4.34 -4.73
N LYS A 193 18.58 -4.19 -3.55
CA LYS A 193 19.26 -5.29 -2.84
C LYS A 193 18.31 -6.46 -2.53
N HIS A 194 17.08 -6.15 -2.13
CA HIS A 194 16.08 -7.13 -1.75
C HIS A 194 15.14 -7.54 -2.89
N ASN A 195 15.38 -7.03 -4.13
CA ASN A 195 14.55 -7.29 -5.31
C ASN A 195 13.07 -6.99 -5.07
N MET A 196 12.79 -5.97 -4.27
CA MET A 196 11.43 -5.53 -3.95
C MET A 196 10.98 -4.44 -4.93
N LYS A 197 9.73 -4.51 -5.35
CA LYS A 197 9.08 -3.50 -6.19
C LYS A 197 8.50 -2.39 -5.33
N THR A 198 8.10 -1.30 -5.99
CA THR A 198 7.30 -0.25 -5.34
C THR A 198 6.21 0.24 -6.27
N GLU A 199 5.42 1.20 -5.82
CA GLU A 199 4.31 1.76 -6.57
C GLU A 199 4.41 3.27 -6.74
N ASN A 200 3.84 3.77 -7.84
CA ASN A 200 3.48 5.16 -8.02
C ASN A 200 1.96 5.29 -7.81
N ASN A 201 1.57 5.73 -6.63
CA ASN A 201 0.18 5.74 -6.16
C ASN A 201 -0.52 7.04 -6.58
N THR A 202 -1.43 6.93 -7.57
CA THR A 202 -2.08 8.12 -8.17
C THR A 202 -3.06 8.81 -7.24
N LYS A 203 -3.71 8.09 -6.32
CA LYS A 203 -4.64 8.67 -5.33
C LYS A 203 -3.98 9.70 -4.42
N ARG A 204 -2.69 9.52 -4.17
CA ARG A 204 -1.88 10.40 -3.31
C ARG A 204 -1.09 11.45 -4.10
N GLY A 205 -1.41 11.65 -5.39
CA GLY A 205 -0.70 12.59 -6.26
C GLY A 205 0.61 12.04 -6.83
N GLY A 206 0.80 10.74 -6.76
CA GLY A 206 2.01 10.05 -7.23
C GLY A 206 3.24 10.28 -6.36
N LEU A 207 4.31 9.59 -6.72
CA LEU A 207 5.63 9.79 -6.11
C LEU A 207 6.14 11.20 -6.33
N LYS A 208 6.75 11.81 -5.32
CA LYS A 208 7.45 13.09 -5.49
C LYS A 208 8.57 12.91 -6.51
N HIS A 209 8.73 13.92 -7.38
CA HIS A 209 9.62 13.87 -8.54
C HIS A 209 11.05 13.41 -8.19
N GLU A 210 11.66 13.96 -7.11
CA GLU A 210 12.99 13.56 -6.68
C GLU A 210 13.08 12.06 -6.38
N PHE A 211 12.08 11.49 -5.69
CA PHE A 211 12.09 10.08 -5.36
C PHE A 211 11.89 9.20 -6.60
N LEU A 212 10.96 9.58 -7.47
CA LEU A 212 10.74 8.85 -8.72
C LEU A 212 12.02 8.78 -9.58
N GLU A 213 12.76 9.88 -9.71
CA GLU A 213 14.02 9.90 -10.46
C GLU A 213 15.11 9.03 -9.81
N ILE A 214 15.20 9.03 -8.47
CA ILE A 214 16.10 8.13 -7.73
C ILE A 214 15.74 6.66 -8.00
N LEU A 215 14.46 6.28 -7.91
CA LEU A 215 14.00 4.92 -8.16
C LEU A 215 14.33 4.47 -9.59
N LYS A 216 14.09 5.33 -10.58
CA LYS A 216 14.46 5.08 -11.98
C LYS A 216 15.96 4.89 -12.16
N ALA A 217 16.78 5.76 -11.56
CA ALA A 217 18.25 5.67 -11.63
C ALA A 217 18.78 4.35 -11.06
N HIS A 218 18.10 3.79 -10.06
CA HIS A 218 18.41 2.47 -9.48
C HIS A 218 17.77 1.30 -10.25
N ASN A 219 16.95 1.55 -11.30
CA ASN A 219 16.18 0.57 -12.05
C ASN A 219 15.21 -0.24 -11.14
N ILE A 220 14.54 0.42 -10.22
CA ILE A 220 13.54 -0.22 -9.37
C ILE A 220 12.25 -0.43 -10.18
N PRO A 221 11.68 -1.65 -10.20
CA PRO A 221 10.39 -1.88 -10.83
C PRO A 221 9.28 -1.10 -10.10
N ILE A 222 8.53 -0.29 -10.84
CA ILE A 222 7.45 0.54 -10.31
C ILE A 222 6.14 0.12 -10.97
N HIS A 223 5.10 -0.11 -10.17
CA HIS A 223 3.73 -0.29 -10.66
C HIS A 223 2.97 1.04 -10.56
N LEU A 224 2.07 1.30 -11.51
CA LEU A 224 1.01 2.27 -11.27
C LEU A 224 -0.02 1.64 -10.34
N SER A 225 -0.58 2.46 -9.45
CA SER A 225 -1.54 2.02 -8.44
C SER A 225 -2.59 3.10 -8.23
N SER A 226 -3.86 2.75 -8.41
CA SER A 226 -4.97 3.68 -8.20
C SER A 226 -5.30 3.88 -6.71
N ASP A 227 -4.94 2.92 -5.87
CA ASP A 227 -5.38 2.80 -4.48
C ASP A 227 -6.91 2.96 -4.37
N ALA A 228 -7.58 2.33 -5.35
CA ALA A 228 -9.02 2.40 -5.49
C ALA A 228 -9.71 1.78 -4.27
N HIS A 229 -10.72 2.46 -3.75
CA HIS A 229 -11.60 1.99 -2.68
C HIS A 229 -13.03 1.78 -3.17
N ARG A 230 -13.26 2.05 -4.44
CA ARG A 230 -14.52 1.82 -5.16
C ARG A 230 -14.21 1.37 -6.58
N TYR A 231 -15.07 0.52 -7.14
CA TYR A 231 -14.87 -0.07 -8.48
C TYR A 231 -14.59 0.98 -9.57
N TYR A 232 -15.25 2.15 -9.53
CA TYR A 232 -15.08 3.22 -10.54
C TYR A 232 -13.79 4.04 -10.38
N GLU A 233 -12.95 3.72 -9.41
CA GLU A 233 -11.65 4.34 -9.20
C GLU A 233 -10.49 3.50 -9.78
N VAL A 234 -10.78 2.30 -10.32
CA VAL A 234 -9.78 1.42 -10.94
C VAL A 234 -9.12 2.09 -12.13
N GLY A 235 -7.79 2.14 -12.13
CA GLY A 235 -7.00 2.80 -13.18
C GLY A 235 -7.11 4.33 -13.18
N ARG A 236 -7.60 4.94 -12.07
CA ARG A 236 -7.78 6.39 -11.93
C ARG A 236 -6.48 7.13 -12.21
N ASP A 237 -6.58 8.18 -13.04
CA ASP A 237 -5.51 9.12 -13.38
C ASP A 237 -4.27 8.48 -14.05
N PHE A 238 -4.32 7.20 -14.45
CA PHE A 238 -3.18 6.51 -15.05
C PHE A 238 -2.65 7.21 -16.29
N LYS A 239 -3.52 7.81 -17.10
CA LYS A 239 -3.13 8.54 -18.32
C LYS A 239 -2.20 9.71 -18.03
N ASP A 240 -2.35 10.34 -16.85
CA ASP A 240 -1.53 11.48 -16.44
C ASP A 240 -0.18 11.03 -15.87
N TYR A 241 -0.08 9.79 -15.38
CA TYR A 241 1.10 9.27 -14.70
C TYR A 241 1.94 8.29 -15.53
N ILE A 242 1.40 7.73 -16.61
CA ILE A 242 2.10 6.71 -17.41
C ILE A 242 3.43 7.23 -17.98
N ASP A 243 3.39 8.40 -18.63
CA ASP A 243 4.59 9.01 -19.23
C ASP A 243 5.59 9.46 -18.16
N ILE A 244 5.09 9.93 -17.02
CA ILE A 244 5.92 10.37 -15.90
C ILE A 244 6.62 9.16 -15.27
N THR A 245 5.92 8.03 -15.12
CA THR A 245 6.43 6.82 -14.45
C THR A 245 7.37 6.03 -15.35
N PHE A 246 7.01 5.81 -16.61
CA PHE A 246 7.71 4.89 -17.52
C PHE A 246 8.50 5.58 -18.63
N GLY A 247 8.36 6.89 -18.77
CA GLY A 247 8.88 7.64 -19.92
C GLY A 247 7.93 7.59 -21.11
N LYS A 248 8.07 8.56 -22.03
CA LYS A 248 7.30 8.56 -23.28
C LYS A 248 7.77 7.38 -24.13
N ASN A 249 6.83 6.54 -24.55
CA ASN A 249 7.11 5.59 -25.62
C ASN A 249 7.35 6.40 -26.90
N GLU A 250 8.58 6.41 -27.40
CA GLU A 250 8.93 6.96 -28.71
C GLU A 250 8.30 6.14 -29.84
#